data_de55b5ff2ba1986192d09a4580cc7e31
#
_entry.id   de55b5ff2ba1986192d09a4580cc7e31
#
_cell.length_a   1.000
_cell.length_b   1.000
_cell.length_c   1.000
_cell.angle_alpha   90.00
_cell.angle_beta   90.00
_cell.angle_gamma   90.00
#
_symmetry.space_group_name_H-M   'P 1'
#
loop_
_entity.id
_entity.type
_entity.pdbx_description
1 polymer ?
#
loop_
_entity_poly.entity_id
_entity_poly.type
_entity_poly.pdbx_seq_one_letter_code
_entity_poly.pdbx_strand_id
1 'polypeptide(L)'
;LLESRGLGDVYKRQMKQQHDKEKYREAWDGTFTDKQCPGNYAQYGDPLMDSMLMMHGKQIEIVTGMQLAPSYTYYRMYQNNAILERHKDRPSCEISATVCLDWDDSNCATRKPWSIWVKNDQGEIAVDLEPGDAMVYKGCEIEHWREPFHGIACAQVFYHYTDVNGDKFNPWDGRPHGGLPRGMQIKNV
;
A
#
# COMPACT_ATOMS: atom_id res chain seq x y z
N LEU A 1 -41.20 -0.20 -31.47
CA LEU A 1 -41.08 -0.64 -30.05
C LEU A 1 -39.81 -1.48 -29.76
N LEU A 2 -39.17 -2.03 -30.77
CA LEU A 2 -37.90 -2.78 -30.63
C LEU A 2 -36.67 -1.87 -30.60
N GLU A 3 -36.71 -0.72 -31.25
CA GLU A 3 -35.58 0.24 -31.31
C GLU A 3 -35.36 0.98 -29.99
N SER A 4 -36.42 1.22 -29.19
CA SER A 4 -36.30 1.94 -27.92
C SER A 4 -35.65 1.10 -26.82
N ARG A 5 -35.72 -0.22 -26.86
CA ARG A 5 -35.02 -1.12 -25.92
C ARG A 5 -33.52 -1.17 -26.17
N GLY A 6 -33.08 -1.14 -27.42
CA GLY A 6 -31.66 -1.12 -27.79
C GLY A 6 -30.93 0.14 -27.35
N LEU A 7 -31.56 1.30 -27.51
CA LEU A 7 -31.01 2.60 -27.09
C LEU A 7 -30.87 2.70 -25.57
N GLY A 8 -31.83 2.17 -24.80
CA GLY A 8 -31.75 2.14 -23.34
C GLY A 8 -30.59 1.25 -22.83
N ASP A 9 -30.33 0.14 -23.48
CA ASP A 9 -29.24 -0.77 -23.12
C ASP A 9 -27.87 -0.22 -23.53
N VAL A 10 -27.79 0.47 -24.67
CA VAL A 10 -26.56 1.19 -25.09
C VAL A 10 -26.26 2.32 -24.11
N TYR A 11 -27.27 3.12 -23.72
CA TYR A 11 -27.11 4.18 -22.73
C TYR A 11 -26.63 3.65 -21.38
N LYS A 12 -27.26 2.58 -20.86
CA LYS A 12 -26.83 1.93 -19.60
C LYS A 12 -25.41 1.41 -19.67
N ARG A 13 -24.97 0.82 -20.79
CA ARG A 13 -23.60 0.39 -21.01
C ARG A 13 -22.63 1.57 -21.01
N GLN A 14 -22.98 2.65 -21.68
CA GLN A 14 -22.14 3.86 -21.72
C GLN A 14 -22.01 4.49 -20.36
N MET A 15 -23.10 4.63 -19.60
CA MET A 15 -23.10 5.15 -18.23
C MET A 15 -22.27 4.26 -17.30
N LYS A 16 -22.41 2.95 -17.41
CA LYS A 16 -21.58 2.01 -16.64
C LYS A 16 -20.09 2.12 -17.00
N GLN A 17 -19.76 2.21 -18.30
CA GLN A 17 -18.37 2.40 -18.73
C GLN A 17 -17.77 3.72 -18.26
N GLN A 18 -18.57 4.79 -18.23
CA GLN A 18 -18.12 6.09 -17.72
C GLN A 18 -17.94 6.07 -16.22
N HIS A 19 -18.86 5.47 -15.46
CA HIS A 19 -18.75 5.28 -14.02
C HIS A 19 -17.53 4.39 -13.67
N ASP A 20 -17.32 3.32 -14.42
CA ASP A 20 -16.15 2.46 -14.25
C ASP A 20 -14.85 3.24 -14.54
N LYS A 21 -14.81 4.08 -15.58
CA LYS A 21 -13.66 4.94 -15.90
C LYS A 21 -13.36 5.96 -14.79
N GLU A 22 -14.38 6.61 -14.23
CA GLU A 22 -14.23 7.54 -13.12
C GLU A 22 -13.71 6.82 -11.87
N LYS A 23 -14.26 5.66 -11.54
CA LYS A 23 -13.79 4.82 -10.44
C LYS A 23 -12.35 4.34 -10.63
N TYR A 24 -11.95 4.01 -11.86
CA TYR A 24 -10.57 3.67 -12.19
C TYR A 24 -9.65 4.87 -12.06
N ARG A 25 -10.08 6.04 -12.51
CA ARG A 25 -9.32 7.27 -12.40
C ARG A 25 -9.03 7.61 -10.93
N GLU A 26 -10.02 7.58 -10.06
CA GLU A 26 -9.83 7.79 -8.62
C GLU A 26 -8.85 6.77 -8.01
N ALA A 27 -8.90 5.51 -8.43
CA ALA A 27 -7.97 4.49 -7.96
C ALA A 27 -6.53 4.71 -8.43
N TRP A 28 -6.33 5.37 -9.57
CA TRP A 28 -5.01 5.69 -10.12
C TRP A 28 -4.47 7.04 -9.61
N ASP A 29 -5.35 7.98 -9.30
CA ASP A 29 -4.97 9.33 -8.87
C ASP A 29 -4.63 9.40 -7.36
N GLY A 30 -4.83 8.30 -6.63
CA GLY A 30 -4.63 8.25 -5.18
C GLY A 30 -5.72 8.98 -4.39
N THR A 31 -5.52 9.16 -3.10
CA THR A 31 -6.51 9.75 -2.20
C THR A 31 -5.87 10.53 -1.05
N PHE A 32 -6.59 11.51 -0.51
CA PHE A 32 -6.29 12.20 0.75
C PHE A 32 -7.25 11.81 1.88
N THR A 33 -8.16 10.87 1.63
CA THR A 33 -9.23 10.47 2.54
C THR A 33 -8.97 9.12 3.21
N ASP A 34 -7.73 8.64 3.20
CA ASP A 34 -7.35 7.43 3.92
C ASP A 34 -7.61 7.61 5.41
N LYS A 35 -8.43 6.72 5.98
CA LYS A 35 -8.85 6.79 7.39
C LYS A 35 -7.70 6.56 8.37
N GLN A 36 -6.66 5.84 7.95
CA GLN A 36 -5.51 5.54 8.78
C GLN A 36 -4.60 6.76 8.96
N CYS A 37 -4.54 7.63 7.94
CA CYS A 37 -3.74 8.84 7.99
C CYS A 37 -4.42 9.97 7.18
N PRO A 38 -5.52 10.55 7.70
CA PRO A 38 -6.31 11.55 6.97
C PRO A 38 -5.49 12.78 6.59
N GLY A 39 -5.77 13.35 5.41
CA GLY A 39 -5.10 14.55 4.90
C GLY A 39 -3.73 14.28 4.26
N ASN A 40 -3.22 13.05 4.32
CA ASN A 40 -1.98 12.65 3.68
C ASN A 40 -2.28 11.91 2.37
N TYR A 41 -1.50 12.21 1.33
CA TYR A 41 -1.67 11.52 0.06
C TYR A 41 -1.35 10.04 0.19
N ALA A 42 -2.20 9.19 -0.35
CA ALA A 42 -2.00 7.74 -0.38
C ALA A 42 -2.47 7.14 -1.71
N GLN A 43 -1.78 6.12 -2.17
CA GLN A 43 -2.13 5.42 -3.41
C GLN A 43 -1.92 3.92 -3.26
N TYR A 44 -2.96 3.17 -3.62
CA TYR A 44 -2.95 1.72 -3.65
C TYR A 44 -2.54 1.21 -5.04
N GLY A 45 -1.58 0.28 -5.09
CA GLY A 45 -1.29 -0.47 -6.31
C GLY A 45 -0.75 0.39 -7.46
N ASP A 46 0.03 1.43 -7.15
CA ASP A 46 0.72 2.20 -8.17
C ASP A 46 1.55 1.28 -9.08
N PRO A 47 1.46 1.41 -10.42
CA PRO A 47 2.13 0.50 -11.36
C PRO A 47 3.66 0.47 -11.21
N LEU A 48 4.29 1.60 -10.91
CA LEU A 48 5.73 1.66 -10.68
C LEU A 48 6.09 0.95 -9.37
N MET A 49 5.34 1.22 -8.30
CA MET A 49 5.57 0.60 -6.99
C MET A 49 5.29 -0.90 -7.03
N ASP A 50 4.24 -1.36 -7.73
CA ASP A 50 3.98 -2.79 -7.93
C ASP A 50 5.09 -3.47 -8.75
N SER A 51 5.72 -2.75 -9.69
CA SER A 51 6.90 -3.25 -10.40
C SER A 51 8.12 -3.40 -9.46
N MET A 52 8.33 -2.44 -8.57
CA MET A 52 9.38 -2.50 -7.55
C MET A 52 9.11 -3.63 -6.53
N LEU A 53 7.86 -3.84 -6.12
CA LEU A 53 7.44 -4.98 -5.31
C LEU A 53 7.91 -6.31 -5.93
N MET A 54 7.67 -6.50 -7.24
CA MET A 54 8.12 -7.70 -7.96
C MET A 54 9.65 -7.82 -8.00
N MET A 55 10.34 -6.72 -8.26
CA MET A 55 11.82 -6.71 -8.35
C MET A 55 12.48 -7.09 -7.02
N HIS A 56 11.92 -6.65 -5.89
CA HIS A 56 12.46 -6.91 -4.56
C HIS A 56 11.97 -8.22 -3.94
N GLY A 57 10.99 -8.89 -4.54
CA GLY A 57 10.39 -10.11 -3.98
C GLY A 57 11.43 -11.17 -3.61
N LYS A 58 12.43 -11.38 -4.49
CA LYS A 58 13.49 -12.37 -4.22
C LYS A 58 14.36 -12.04 -3.01
N GLN A 59 14.68 -10.76 -2.78
CA GLN A 59 15.42 -10.31 -1.61
C GLN A 59 14.61 -10.53 -0.34
N ILE A 60 13.31 -10.25 -0.38
CA ILE A 60 12.41 -10.46 0.76
C ILE A 60 12.27 -11.96 1.07
N GLU A 61 12.18 -12.82 0.05
CA GLU A 61 12.19 -14.28 0.23
C GLU A 61 13.47 -14.78 0.92
N ILE A 62 14.63 -14.25 0.53
CA ILE A 62 15.92 -14.61 1.16
C ILE A 62 15.93 -14.19 2.64
N VAL A 63 15.46 -12.99 2.96
CA VAL A 63 15.45 -12.48 4.34
C VAL A 63 14.46 -13.25 5.22
N THR A 64 13.30 -13.64 4.68
CA THR A 64 12.25 -14.32 5.43
C THR A 64 12.39 -15.84 5.45
N GLY A 65 13.10 -16.42 4.49
CA GLY A 65 13.15 -17.87 4.26
C GLY A 65 11.84 -18.46 3.73
N MET A 66 10.92 -17.61 3.25
CA MET A 66 9.57 -17.99 2.80
C MET A 66 9.47 -17.89 1.28
N GLN A 67 8.57 -18.64 0.67
CA GLN A 67 8.15 -18.43 -0.71
C GLN A 67 6.97 -17.44 -0.73
N LEU A 68 7.13 -16.32 -1.40
CA LEU A 68 6.21 -15.20 -1.31
C LEU A 68 5.53 -14.89 -2.65
N ALA A 69 4.21 -14.68 -2.58
CA ALA A 69 3.44 -14.10 -3.66
C ALA A 69 3.25 -12.59 -3.42
N PRO A 70 3.47 -11.75 -4.45
CA PRO A 70 3.19 -10.31 -4.35
C PRO A 70 1.69 -10.09 -4.13
N SER A 71 1.34 -9.22 -3.19
CA SER A 71 -0.03 -8.84 -2.89
C SER A 71 -0.36 -7.46 -3.46
N TYR A 72 0.16 -6.41 -2.90
CA TYR A 72 0.01 -5.05 -3.42
C TYR A 72 1.05 -4.11 -2.80
N THR A 73 1.13 -2.92 -3.38
CA THR A 73 1.85 -1.81 -2.78
C THR A 73 0.89 -0.76 -2.25
N TYR A 74 1.33 -0.05 -1.23
CA TYR A 74 0.68 1.14 -0.76
C TYR A 74 1.72 2.24 -0.61
N TYR A 75 1.56 3.32 -1.37
CA TYR A 75 2.41 4.51 -1.29
C TYR A 75 1.74 5.54 -0.40
N ARG A 76 2.51 6.22 0.44
CA ARG A 76 2.01 7.33 1.25
C ARG A 76 3.03 8.46 1.33
N MET A 77 2.55 9.68 1.18
CA MET A 77 3.33 10.88 1.45
C MET A 77 2.78 11.54 2.71
N TYR A 78 3.51 11.38 3.79
CA TYR A 78 3.19 11.99 5.07
C TYR A 78 3.62 13.45 5.08
N GLN A 79 2.81 14.30 5.68
CA GLN A 79 3.07 15.72 5.87
C GLN A 79 3.32 16.03 7.35
N ASN A 80 3.68 17.27 7.64
CA ASN A 80 3.88 17.74 9.03
C ASN A 80 2.69 17.38 9.92
N ASN A 81 2.98 16.91 11.14
CA ASN A 81 2.02 16.39 12.12
C ASN A 81 1.27 15.11 11.71
N ALA A 82 1.67 14.44 10.62
CA ALA A 82 1.13 13.12 10.33
C ALA A 82 1.47 12.13 11.45
N ILE A 83 0.51 11.28 11.77
CA ILE A 83 0.63 10.18 12.73
C ILE A 83 0.18 8.91 12.01
N LEU A 84 0.87 7.81 12.26
CA LEU A 84 0.37 6.49 11.91
C LEU A 84 -0.04 5.79 13.21
N GLU A 85 -1.34 5.69 13.44
CA GLU A 85 -1.87 5.06 14.65
C GLU A 85 -1.39 3.61 14.82
N ARG A 86 -1.31 3.14 16.07
CA ARG A 86 -0.95 1.76 16.39
C ARG A 86 -1.93 0.79 15.75
N HIS A 87 -1.42 -0.14 14.99
CA HIS A 87 -2.24 -1.14 14.32
C HIS A 87 -1.46 -2.40 13.96
N LYS A 88 -2.20 -3.40 13.56
CA LYS A 88 -1.72 -4.57 12.82
C LYS A 88 -2.37 -4.55 11.45
N ASP A 89 -1.67 -5.07 10.47
CA ASP A 89 -2.15 -5.11 9.11
C ASP A 89 -3.23 -6.17 8.88
N ARG A 90 -3.92 -6.04 7.75
CA ARG A 90 -4.89 -7.03 7.28
C ARG A 90 -4.19 -8.27 6.68
N PRO A 91 -4.91 -9.40 6.48
CA PRO A 91 -4.31 -10.67 6.02
C PRO A 91 -3.48 -10.57 4.73
N SER A 92 -3.86 -9.73 3.77
CA SER A 92 -3.09 -9.52 2.53
C SER A 92 -1.73 -8.84 2.73
N CYS A 93 -1.39 -8.44 3.96
CA CYS A 93 -0.13 -7.86 4.37
C CYS A 93 0.62 -8.81 5.33
N GLU A 94 0.57 -10.10 5.09
CA GLU A 94 1.16 -11.12 5.96
C GLU A 94 2.65 -10.86 6.20
N ILE A 95 3.38 -10.61 5.13
CA ILE A 95 4.76 -10.11 5.16
C ILE A 95 4.76 -8.72 4.55
N SER A 96 5.19 -7.75 5.32
CA SER A 96 5.26 -6.35 4.91
C SER A 96 6.70 -5.86 4.90
N ALA A 97 7.03 -5.01 3.95
CA ALA A 97 8.25 -4.22 3.96
C ALA A 97 7.88 -2.74 3.87
N THR A 98 8.24 -1.95 4.86
CA THR A 98 8.18 -0.48 4.77
C THR A 98 9.51 0.03 4.24
N VAL A 99 9.46 0.80 3.17
CA VAL A 99 10.63 1.35 2.47
C VAL A 99 10.59 2.87 2.55
N CYS A 100 11.64 3.48 3.06
CA CYS A 100 11.80 4.91 3.02
C CYS A 100 12.26 5.33 1.62
N LEU A 101 11.46 6.15 0.92
CA LEU A 101 11.84 6.66 -0.39
C LEU A 101 12.63 7.96 -0.25
N ASP A 102 12.11 8.89 0.54
CA ASP A 102 12.76 10.17 0.83
C ASP A 102 12.03 10.90 1.96
N TRP A 103 12.68 11.89 2.56
CA TRP A 103 12.07 12.77 3.56
C TRP A 103 12.73 14.15 3.57
N ASP A 104 11.92 15.17 3.80
CA ASP A 104 12.32 16.55 3.94
C ASP A 104 12.01 17.03 5.36
N ASP A 105 13.06 17.29 6.11
CA ASP A 105 13.02 17.87 7.46
C ASP A 105 13.80 19.18 7.54
N SER A 106 13.94 19.89 6.43
CA SER A 106 14.69 21.14 6.36
C SER A 106 14.16 22.25 7.27
N ASN A 107 12.94 22.09 7.80
CA ASN A 107 12.34 22.93 8.83
C ASN A 107 12.76 22.54 10.26
N CYS A 108 13.48 21.43 10.45
CA CYS A 108 13.90 20.95 11.77
C CYS A 108 15.30 21.43 12.11
N ALA A 109 15.54 21.74 13.39
CA ALA A 109 16.85 22.15 13.87
C ALA A 109 17.90 21.03 13.81
N THR A 110 17.46 19.78 13.86
CA THR A 110 18.31 18.59 13.81
C THR A 110 17.70 17.61 12.83
N ARG A 111 18.49 17.19 11.84
CA ARG A 111 18.09 16.15 10.90
C ARG A 111 18.03 14.80 11.59
N LYS A 112 16.89 14.13 11.48
CA LYS A 112 16.66 12.83 12.09
C LYS A 112 15.63 12.02 11.30
N PRO A 113 15.91 10.74 10.97
CA PRO A 113 14.91 9.84 10.40
C PRO A 113 13.65 9.79 11.24
N TRP A 114 12.51 9.69 10.57
CA TRP A 114 11.23 9.49 11.24
C TRP A 114 11.00 8.01 11.51
N SER A 115 11.30 7.60 12.74
CA SER A 115 11.27 6.20 13.16
C SER A 115 9.90 5.55 12.93
N ILE A 116 9.92 4.31 12.45
CA ILE A 116 8.78 3.41 12.63
C ILE A 116 8.96 2.64 13.93
N TRP A 117 7.93 2.58 14.73
CA TRP A 117 7.91 1.83 15.97
C TRP A 117 7.27 0.47 15.76
N VAL A 118 7.83 -0.55 16.35
CA VAL A 118 7.32 -1.92 16.35
C VAL A 118 7.30 -2.45 17.78
N LYS A 119 6.34 -3.32 18.06
CA LYS A 119 6.24 -4.00 19.35
C LYS A 119 6.44 -5.50 19.17
N ASN A 120 7.40 -6.04 19.90
CA ASN A 120 7.65 -7.47 19.97
C ASN A 120 7.69 -7.93 21.45
N ASP A 121 8.09 -9.17 21.70
CA ASP A 121 8.17 -9.77 23.04
C ASP A 121 9.23 -9.09 23.93
N GLN A 122 10.17 -8.35 23.36
CA GLN A 122 11.22 -7.62 24.07
C GLN A 122 10.80 -6.17 24.41
N GLY A 123 9.67 -5.71 23.88
CA GLY A 123 9.15 -4.36 24.09
C GLY A 123 8.93 -3.57 22.82
N GLU A 124 8.95 -2.25 22.93
CA GLU A 124 8.75 -1.30 21.85
C GLU A 124 10.12 -0.83 21.33
N ILE A 125 10.32 -0.92 20.01
CA ILE A 125 11.59 -0.61 19.36
C ILE A 125 11.32 0.42 18.27
N ALA A 126 12.09 1.52 18.30
CA ALA A 126 12.13 2.48 17.21
C ALA A 126 13.15 2.03 16.15
N VAL A 127 12.73 2.00 14.90
CA VAL A 127 13.59 1.68 13.76
C VAL A 127 13.69 2.90 12.85
N ASP A 128 14.89 3.40 12.72
CA ASP A 128 15.22 4.51 11.84
C ASP A 128 15.53 3.97 10.45
N LEU A 129 14.96 4.59 9.42
CA LEU A 129 15.16 4.22 8.02
C LEU A 129 15.61 5.45 7.24
N GLU A 130 16.81 5.39 6.68
CA GLU A 130 17.27 6.37 5.71
C GLU A 130 16.66 6.10 4.32
N PRO A 131 16.67 7.08 3.40
CA PRO A 131 16.21 6.85 2.03
C PRO A 131 16.91 5.63 1.38
N GLY A 132 16.11 4.69 0.90
CA GLY A 132 16.56 3.42 0.35
C GLY A 132 16.56 2.26 1.35
N ASP A 133 16.44 2.52 2.66
CA ASP A 133 16.34 1.46 3.66
C ASP A 133 14.93 0.85 3.69
N ALA A 134 14.87 -0.42 4.08
CA ALA A 134 13.64 -1.16 4.26
C ALA A 134 13.65 -1.96 5.56
N MET A 135 12.52 -1.99 6.25
CA MET A 135 12.27 -2.92 7.35
C MET A 135 11.23 -3.95 6.92
N VAL A 136 11.57 -5.24 7.08
CA VAL A 136 10.67 -6.38 6.80
C VAL A 136 10.10 -6.90 8.10
N TYR A 137 8.78 -7.12 8.14
CA TYR A 137 8.08 -7.58 9.34
C TYR A 137 6.82 -8.36 8.99
N LYS A 138 6.32 -9.12 9.95
CA LYS A 138 5.02 -9.81 9.85
C LYS A 138 3.88 -8.83 10.14
N GLY A 139 3.32 -8.23 9.09
CA GLY A 139 2.36 -7.14 9.22
C GLY A 139 1.13 -7.49 10.04
N CYS A 140 0.61 -8.73 9.91
CA CYS A 140 -0.55 -9.20 10.67
C CYS A 140 -0.26 -9.51 12.15
N GLU A 141 1.00 -9.72 12.51
CA GLU A 141 1.40 -10.15 13.86
C GLU A 141 2.00 -9.01 14.68
N ILE A 142 2.82 -8.19 14.06
CA ILE A 142 3.58 -7.12 14.71
C ILE A 142 2.76 -5.84 14.74
N GLU A 143 2.48 -5.35 15.94
CA GLU A 143 1.91 -4.02 16.12
C GLU A 143 2.94 -2.96 15.77
N HIS A 144 2.56 -1.98 14.94
CA HIS A 144 3.46 -0.94 14.48
C HIS A 144 2.75 0.40 14.33
N TRP A 145 3.53 1.49 14.42
CA TRP A 145 3.03 2.86 14.38
C TRP A 145 4.15 3.87 14.12
N ARG A 146 3.78 5.12 13.91
CA ARG A 146 4.71 6.25 13.87
C ARG A 146 4.15 7.40 14.71
N GLU A 147 5.02 7.98 15.53
CA GLU A 147 4.74 9.18 16.31
C GLU A 147 4.58 10.41 15.39
N PRO A 148 4.14 11.58 15.88
CA PRO A 148 3.97 12.75 15.03
C PRO A 148 5.23 13.10 14.21
N PHE A 149 5.05 13.29 12.91
CA PHE A 149 6.13 13.72 12.01
C PHE A 149 6.34 15.24 12.12
N HIS A 150 7.57 15.66 12.34
CA HIS A 150 7.91 17.07 12.50
C HIS A 150 8.57 17.72 11.26
N GLY A 151 8.91 16.94 10.26
CA GLY A 151 9.44 17.42 8.99
C GLY A 151 8.38 18.04 8.07
N ILE A 152 8.74 18.35 6.86
CA ILE A 152 7.86 18.91 5.83
C ILE A 152 7.09 17.77 5.12
N ALA A 153 7.83 16.76 4.62
CA ALA A 153 7.27 15.63 3.90
C ALA A 153 8.11 14.36 4.11
N CYS A 154 7.46 13.20 4.12
CA CYS A 154 8.11 11.90 4.15
C CYS A 154 7.38 10.93 3.23
N ALA A 155 8.08 10.43 2.21
CA ALA A 155 7.57 9.49 1.23
C ALA A 155 7.93 8.06 1.62
N GLN A 156 6.93 7.22 1.77
CA GLN A 156 7.07 5.80 2.13
C GLN A 156 6.31 4.93 1.13
N VAL A 157 6.85 3.78 0.81
CA VAL A 157 6.12 2.72 0.13
C VAL A 157 6.11 1.45 0.98
N PHE A 158 4.98 0.78 0.98
CA PHE A 158 4.78 -0.48 1.68
C PHE A 158 4.60 -1.57 0.63
N TYR A 159 5.46 -2.60 0.69
CA TYR A 159 5.35 -3.81 -0.11
C TYR A 159 4.70 -4.89 0.72
N HIS A 160 3.65 -5.50 0.19
CA HIS A 160 2.91 -6.55 0.87
C HIS A 160 2.96 -7.85 0.10
N TYR A 161 3.22 -8.92 0.82
CA TYR A 161 3.31 -10.28 0.28
C TYR A 161 2.50 -11.23 1.17
N THR A 162 2.15 -12.37 0.59
CA THR A 162 1.55 -13.50 1.32
C THR A 162 2.38 -14.76 1.08
N ASP A 163 2.44 -15.65 2.07
CA ASP A 163 3.11 -16.95 1.92
C ASP A 163 2.36 -17.80 0.89
N VAL A 164 3.09 -18.31 -0.10
CA VAL A 164 2.53 -19.20 -1.14
C VAL A 164 1.94 -20.48 -0.52
N ASN A 165 2.49 -20.93 0.60
CA ASN A 165 2.09 -22.14 1.31
C ASN A 165 1.19 -21.85 2.52
N GLY A 166 0.86 -20.58 2.78
CA GLY A 166 0.09 -20.13 3.93
C GLY A 166 -1.42 -20.07 3.69
N ASP A 167 -2.15 -19.91 4.77
CA ASP A 167 -3.61 -19.75 4.78
C ASP A 167 -4.08 -18.37 4.31
N LYS A 168 -3.16 -17.40 4.23
CA LYS A 168 -3.42 -16.03 3.77
C LYS A 168 -3.07 -15.80 2.30
N PHE A 169 -2.73 -16.86 1.56
CA PHE A 169 -2.35 -16.76 0.16
C PHE A 169 -3.39 -16.00 -0.67
N ASN A 170 -3.01 -14.81 -1.13
CA ASN A 170 -3.88 -13.93 -1.91
C ASN A 170 -3.05 -13.08 -2.88
N PRO A 171 -2.58 -13.69 -3.99
CA PRO A 171 -1.74 -13.01 -4.95
C PRO A 171 -2.47 -11.80 -5.54
N TRP A 172 -1.73 -10.71 -5.71
CA TRP A 172 -2.22 -9.45 -6.24
C TRP A 172 -3.44 -8.85 -5.50
N ASP A 173 -3.68 -9.27 -4.26
CA ASP A 173 -4.85 -8.84 -3.48
C ASP A 173 -6.18 -9.09 -4.22
N GLY A 174 -6.25 -10.21 -4.98
CA GLY A 174 -7.38 -10.57 -5.84
C GLY A 174 -7.49 -9.78 -7.15
N ARG A 175 -6.52 -8.95 -7.48
CA ARG A 175 -6.40 -8.32 -8.81
C ARG A 175 -5.86 -9.33 -9.84
N PRO A 176 -6.14 -9.19 -11.15
CA PRO A 176 -5.60 -10.07 -12.18
C PRO A 176 -4.07 -10.10 -12.26
N HIS A 177 -3.42 -8.94 -12.01
CA HIS A 177 -1.96 -8.78 -11.94
C HIS A 177 -1.60 -7.44 -11.28
N GLY A 178 -0.32 -7.20 -11.03
CA GLY A 178 0.18 -5.93 -10.54
C GLY A 178 -0.08 -4.76 -11.49
N GLY A 179 -0.06 -3.55 -10.96
CA GLY A 179 -0.32 -2.32 -11.70
C GLY A 179 -1.78 -2.11 -12.08
N LEU A 180 -2.71 -2.89 -11.56
CA LEU A 180 -4.15 -2.70 -11.75
C LEU A 180 -4.82 -2.11 -10.51
N PRO A 181 -5.87 -1.27 -10.69
CA PRO A 181 -6.62 -0.71 -9.58
C PRO A 181 -7.30 -1.77 -8.73
N ARG A 182 -7.49 -1.46 -7.44
CA ARG A 182 -8.28 -2.26 -6.52
C ARG A 182 -9.72 -2.37 -7.04
N GLY A 183 -10.24 -3.55 -7.20
CA GLY A 183 -11.58 -3.81 -7.72
C GLY A 183 -11.61 -4.33 -9.16
N MET A 184 -10.47 -4.34 -9.86
CA MET A 184 -10.30 -5.19 -11.03
C MET A 184 -10.07 -6.63 -10.60
N GLN A 185 -11.15 -7.33 -10.34
CA GLN A 185 -11.11 -8.77 -10.06
C GLN A 185 -11.43 -9.55 -11.33
N ILE A 186 -10.81 -10.72 -11.49
CA ILE A 186 -11.24 -11.69 -12.50
C ILE A 186 -12.65 -12.12 -12.07
N LYS A 187 -13.67 -11.77 -12.85
CA LYS A 187 -14.95 -12.46 -12.74
C LYS A 187 -14.69 -13.85 -13.26
N ASN A 188 -14.76 -14.86 -12.38
CA ASN A 188 -14.79 -16.23 -12.81
C ASN A 188 -15.90 -16.38 -13.86
N VAL A 189 -15.49 -16.74 -15.09
CA VAL A 189 -16.37 -17.04 -16.19
C VAL A 189 -16.97 -18.42 -15.97
#